data_3ca60f516a0b4a1599049beb5aeca723
#
_entry.id   3ca60f516a0b4a1599049beb5aeca723
#
_cell.length_a   1.000
_cell.length_b   1.000
_cell.length_c   1.000
_cell.angle_alpha   90.00
_cell.angle_beta   90.00
_cell.angle_gamma   90.00
#
_symmetry.space_group_name_H-M   'P 1'
#
loop_
_entity.id
_entity.type
_entity.pdbx_description
1 polymer ?
#
loop_
_entity_poly.entity_id
_entity_poly.type
_entity_poly.pdbx_seq_one_letter_code
_entity_poly.pdbx_strand_id
1 'polypeptide(L)'
;MRTLDLADPTSWRAWSGGHSFDMSFIDPYRSHGDPNAHLCRTLDNISPGDIQGGSLTYNTVAHQWLWVGQSIGGAYFLLSPDLIDWTPGGLFFPAQVTWDFQCGDKDPIEYPSLIDPTSTSRNFDTVGNTAYLYFTQFHSCLEDTLDRDLVRVPISITK
;
A
#
# COMPACT_ATOMS: atom_id res chain seq x y z
N MET A 1 4.64 7.91 9.28
CA MET A 1 4.61 8.57 10.62
C MET A 1 4.54 7.53 11.72
N ARG A 2 4.96 7.88 12.93
CA ARG A 2 5.11 6.97 14.07
C ARG A 2 4.76 7.69 15.38
N THR A 3 4.17 6.97 16.33
CA THR A 3 3.95 7.45 17.71
C THR A 3 4.19 6.33 18.70
N LEU A 4 4.50 6.66 19.93
CA LEU A 4 4.55 5.76 21.10
C LEU A 4 3.30 5.87 21.95
N ASP A 5 2.48 6.92 21.74
CA ASP A 5 1.23 7.16 22.44
C ASP A 5 0.17 7.66 21.46
N LEU A 6 -0.82 6.81 21.18
CA LEU A 6 -1.92 7.15 20.26
C LEU A 6 -2.85 8.24 20.83
N ALA A 7 -2.89 8.41 22.14
CA ALA A 7 -3.72 9.41 22.80
C ALA A 7 -3.08 10.81 22.83
N ASP A 8 -1.77 10.90 22.64
CA ASP A 8 -1.05 12.19 22.59
C ASP A 8 -0.78 12.62 21.14
N PRO A 9 -1.54 13.58 20.59
CA PRO A 9 -1.30 14.09 19.24
C PRO A 9 0.09 14.72 19.05
N THR A 10 0.72 15.18 20.13
CA THR A 10 2.04 15.83 20.06
C THR A 10 3.20 14.83 20.02
N SER A 11 2.94 13.55 20.26
CA SER A 11 3.93 12.47 20.22
C SER A 11 4.24 11.97 18.81
N TRP A 12 3.39 12.28 17.84
CA TRP A 12 3.56 11.83 16.45
C TRP A 12 4.78 12.46 15.80
N ARG A 13 5.54 11.64 15.08
CA ARG A 13 6.72 12.06 14.32
C ARG A 13 6.62 11.54 12.89
N ALA A 14 7.02 12.36 11.94
CA ALA A 14 7.18 11.98 10.55
C ALA A 14 8.60 11.46 10.29
N TRP A 15 8.74 10.72 9.20
CA TRP A 15 10.01 10.26 8.70
C TRP A 15 10.83 11.45 8.20
N SER A 16 12.05 11.59 8.70
CA SER A 16 13.00 12.65 8.33
C SER A 16 14.13 12.17 7.41
N GLY A 17 14.17 10.86 7.12
CA GLY A 17 15.27 10.18 6.44
C GLY A 17 16.31 9.61 7.39
N GLY A 18 17.29 8.87 6.88
CA GLY A 18 18.40 8.33 7.69
C GLY A 18 17.96 7.43 8.84
N HIS A 19 16.90 6.63 8.65
CA HIS A 19 16.30 5.73 9.65
C HIS A 19 15.72 6.45 10.89
N SER A 20 15.33 7.72 10.75
CA SER A 20 14.82 8.51 11.87
C SER A 20 13.36 8.96 11.70
N PHE A 21 12.60 8.87 12.80
CA PHE A 21 11.28 9.46 12.97
C PHE A 21 11.37 10.56 14.02
N ASP A 22 11.88 11.71 13.66
CA ASP A 22 12.11 12.83 14.58
C ASP A 22 11.46 14.15 14.14
N MET A 23 10.90 14.20 12.93
CA MET A 23 10.26 15.39 12.41
C MET A 23 8.90 15.63 13.09
N SER A 24 8.75 16.76 13.73
CA SER A 24 7.50 17.20 14.36
C SER A 24 6.54 17.77 13.33
N PHE A 25 5.25 17.52 13.54
CA PHE A 25 4.21 18.23 12.81
C PHE A 25 3.97 19.62 13.39
N ILE A 26 3.64 20.56 12.53
CA ILE A 26 3.25 21.92 12.91
C ILE A 26 1.84 22.21 12.39
N ASP A 27 1.13 23.08 13.09
CA ASP A 27 -0.13 23.66 12.60
C ASP A 27 0.20 24.75 11.58
N PRO A 28 -0.08 24.57 10.28
CA PRO A 28 0.27 25.54 9.24
C PRO A 28 -0.51 26.86 9.37
N TYR A 29 -1.60 26.89 10.14
CA TYR A 29 -2.42 28.07 10.35
C TYR A 29 -1.97 28.89 11.56
N ARG A 30 -1.22 28.31 12.47
CA ARG A 30 -0.78 28.95 13.72
C ARG A 30 0.72 29.12 13.82
N SER A 31 1.48 28.36 13.03
CA SER A 31 2.93 28.43 13.02
C SER A 31 3.43 29.39 11.95
N HIS A 32 4.41 30.20 12.32
CA HIS A 32 5.12 31.08 11.39
C HIS A 32 6.50 30.53 10.98
N GLY A 33 6.74 29.23 11.24
CA GLY A 33 7.95 28.53 10.83
C GLY A 33 8.00 28.25 9.32
N ASP A 34 9.17 27.87 8.82
CA ASP A 34 9.33 27.40 7.45
C ASP A 34 8.62 26.05 7.28
N PRO A 35 7.54 25.95 6.47
CA PRO A 35 6.82 24.70 6.27
C PRO A 35 7.71 23.62 5.64
N ASN A 36 8.74 23.97 4.87
CA ASN A 36 9.64 23.01 4.25
C ASN A 36 10.50 22.26 5.27
N ALA A 37 10.74 22.85 6.45
CA ALA A 37 11.42 22.17 7.54
C ALA A 37 10.59 21.05 8.19
N HIS A 38 9.30 20.96 7.84
CA HIS A 38 8.34 20.01 8.40
C HIS A 38 7.72 19.07 7.34
N LEU A 39 8.34 18.99 6.16
CA LEU A 39 7.93 18.03 5.12
C LEU A 39 8.54 16.66 5.41
N CYS A 40 7.67 15.65 5.56
CA CYS A 40 8.15 14.26 5.65
C CYS A 40 8.84 13.86 4.33
N ARG A 41 9.88 13.06 4.46
CA ARG A 41 10.58 12.47 3.31
C ARG A 41 9.90 11.16 2.91
N THR A 42 10.10 10.75 1.67
CA THR A 42 9.80 9.39 1.21
C THR A 42 10.77 8.41 1.85
N LEU A 43 10.37 7.16 1.96
CA LEU A 43 11.28 6.09 2.32
C LEU A 43 12.32 5.91 1.22
N ASP A 44 13.57 5.68 1.60
CA ASP A 44 14.71 5.74 0.67
C ASP A 44 14.69 4.66 -0.42
N ASN A 45 13.99 3.54 -0.15
CA ASN A 45 13.96 2.36 -1.02
C ASN A 45 12.65 2.20 -1.81
N ILE A 46 11.78 3.22 -1.78
CA ILE A 46 10.52 3.23 -2.53
C ILE A 46 10.47 4.50 -3.37
N SER A 47 10.44 4.35 -4.68
CA SER A 47 10.21 5.49 -5.55
C SER A 47 8.72 5.83 -5.61
N PRO A 48 8.36 7.13 -5.56
CA PRO A 48 6.98 7.54 -5.80
C PRO A 48 6.52 7.06 -7.19
N GLY A 49 5.44 6.26 -7.22
CA GLY A 49 4.91 5.69 -8.45
C GLY A 49 5.29 4.24 -8.74
N ASP A 50 6.26 3.65 -8.04
CA ASP A 50 6.59 2.23 -8.20
C ASP A 50 5.41 1.32 -7.85
N ILE A 51 4.63 1.73 -6.85
CA ILE A 51 3.43 1.04 -6.41
C ILE A 51 2.44 2.04 -5.82
N GLN A 52 1.17 1.90 -6.15
CA GLN A 52 0.09 2.78 -5.67
C GLN A 52 -1.00 1.99 -4.97
N GLY A 53 -1.61 2.62 -3.95
CA GLY A 53 -2.76 2.07 -3.24
C GLY A 53 -2.46 0.75 -2.53
N GLY A 54 -3.51 -0.03 -2.36
CA GLY A 54 -3.43 -1.39 -1.89
C GLY A 54 -3.50 -1.60 -0.39
N SER A 55 -2.97 -2.73 0.07
CA SER A 55 -3.03 -3.16 1.46
C SER A 55 -1.65 -3.47 2.03
N LEU A 56 -1.52 -3.24 3.34
CA LEU A 56 -0.35 -3.58 4.12
C LEU A 56 -0.73 -4.68 5.10
N THR A 57 -0.04 -5.83 5.03
CA THR A 57 -0.28 -6.98 5.89
C THR A 57 1.03 -7.52 6.46
N TYR A 58 0.96 -8.15 7.62
CA TYR A 58 2.10 -8.87 8.20
C TYR A 58 1.99 -10.37 7.90
N ASN A 59 2.97 -10.92 7.22
CA ASN A 59 3.05 -12.36 6.99
C ASN A 59 3.58 -13.06 8.25
N THR A 60 2.71 -13.82 8.90
CA THR A 60 3.01 -14.50 10.17
C THR A 60 3.96 -15.69 10.03
N VAL A 61 4.13 -16.21 8.82
CA VAL A 61 5.02 -17.35 8.52
C VAL A 61 6.41 -16.88 8.09
N ALA A 62 6.46 -15.87 7.23
CA ALA A 62 7.74 -15.29 6.78
C ALA A 62 8.29 -14.24 7.75
N HIS A 63 7.49 -13.80 8.73
CA HIS A 63 7.82 -12.77 9.72
C HIS A 63 8.25 -11.46 9.09
N GLN A 64 7.50 -11.00 8.09
CA GLN A 64 7.77 -9.76 7.38
C GLN A 64 6.48 -9.06 6.94
N TRP A 65 6.59 -7.76 6.75
CA TRP A 65 5.53 -6.96 6.17
C TRP A 65 5.46 -7.16 4.66
N LEU A 66 4.24 -7.16 4.16
CA LEU A 66 3.90 -7.31 2.75
C LEU A 66 2.99 -6.16 2.36
N TRP A 67 3.47 -5.29 1.48
CA TRP A 67 2.65 -4.26 0.86
C TRP A 67 2.29 -4.70 -0.55
N VAL A 68 1.00 -4.88 -0.78
CA VAL A 68 0.43 -5.17 -2.10
C VAL A 68 -0.21 -3.90 -2.65
N GLY A 69 0.08 -3.55 -3.86
CA GLY A 69 -0.48 -2.39 -4.56
C GLY A 69 -0.45 -2.61 -6.06
N GLN A 70 -0.62 -1.55 -6.82
CA GLN A 70 -0.71 -1.61 -8.28
C GLN A 70 0.24 -0.63 -8.94
N SER A 71 0.69 -1.00 -10.15
CA SER A 71 1.45 -0.15 -11.07
C SER A 71 1.14 -0.57 -12.50
N ILE A 72 1.77 0.07 -13.49
CA ILE A 72 1.64 -0.34 -14.88
C ILE A 72 2.00 -1.82 -15.02
N GLY A 73 1.11 -2.61 -15.63
CA GLY A 73 1.25 -4.05 -15.81
C GLY A 73 0.53 -4.91 -14.77
N GLY A 74 -0.02 -4.37 -13.67
CA GLY A 74 -0.87 -5.11 -12.74
C GLY A 74 -0.62 -4.89 -11.26
N ALA A 75 -0.80 -5.95 -10.45
CA ALA A 75 -0.54 -5.90 -9.03
C ALA A 75 0.88 -6.36 -8.69
N TYR A 76 1.52 -5.57 -7.84
CA TYR A 76 2.90 -5.75 -7.38
C TYR A 76 2.93 -5.90 -5.86
N PHE A 77 4.06 -6.39 -5.35
CA PHE A 77 4.30 -6.42 -3.92
C PHE A 77 5.70 -5.94 -3.53
N LEU A 78 5.80 -5.45 -2.32
CA LEU A 78 7.04 -5.08 -1.64
C LEU A 78 7.11 -5.83 -0.31
N LEU A 79 8.30 -6.13 0.14
CA LEU A 79 8.57 -6.82 1.39
C LEU A 79 9.40 -5.93 2.32
N SER A 80 9.11 -5.99 3.62
CA SER A 80 9.89 -5.26 4.62
C SER A 80 9.95 -6.01 5.94
N PRO A 81 11.11 -6.06 6.61
CA PRO A 81 11.21 -6.60 7.97
C PRO A 81 10.67 -5.64 9.04
N ASP A 82 10.61 -4.32 8.77
CA ASP A 82 10.46 -3.28 9.80
C ASP A 82 9.61 -2.07 9.40
N LEU A 83 9.02 -2.07 8.20
CA LEU A 83 8.27 -0.97 7.61
C LEU A 83 9.13 0.23 7.17
N ILE A 84 10.43 0.09 7.20
CA ILE A 84 11.40 1.13 6.82
C ILE A 84 12.19 0.67 5.60
N ASP A 85 12.81 -0.50 5.70
CA ASP A 85 13.61 -1.08 4.62
C ASP A 85 12.73 -1.95 3.74
N TRP A 86 12.47 -1.49 2.53
CA TRP A 86 11.61 -2.17 1.57
C TRP A 86 12.41 -2.78 0.43
N THR A 87 12.04 -3.98 0.06
CA THR A 87 12.59 -4.70 -1.09
C THR A 87 11.48 -4.97 -2.09
N PRO A 88 11.64 -4.59 -3.37
CA PRO A 88 10.69 -4.94 -4.42
C PRO A 88 10.56 -6.45 -4.58
N GLY A 89 9.36 -6.98 -4.51
CA GLY A 89 9.07 -8.39 -4.77
C GLY A 89 8.69 -8.65 -6.23
N GLY A 90 8.15 -7.63 -6.90
CA GLY A 90 7.81 -7.66 -8.31
C GLY A 90 6.32 -7.83 -8.63
N LEU A 91 6.06 -8.02 -9.91
CA LEU A 91 4.72 -8.28 -10.45
C LEU A 91 4.29 -9.71 -10.09
N PHE A 92 3.14 -9.89 -9.45
CA PHE A 92 2.59 -11.21 -9.14
C PHE A 92 1.20 -11.47 -9.74
N PHE A 93 0.49 -10.43 -10.17
CA PHE A 93 -0.79 -10.56 -10.86
C PHE A 93 -0.83 -9.60 -12.06
N PRO A 94 -0.55 -10.11 -13.28
CA PRO A 94 -0.59 -9.30 -14.49
C PRO A 94 -2.02 -8.86 -14.83
N ALA A 95 -2.22 -7.56 -15.01
CA ALA A 95 -3.49 -6.96 -15.38
C ALA A 95 -3.25 -5.57 -15.97
N GLN A 96 -4.22 -5.04 -16.69
CA GLN A 96 -4.27 -3.62 -17.00
C GLN A 96 -4.75 -2.83 -15.80
N VAL A 97 -4.28 -1.60 -15.66
CA VAL A 97 -4.71 -0.66 -14.63
C VAL A 97 -5.44 0.50 -15.28
N THR A 98 -6.33 1.16 -14.55
CA THR A 98 -7.25 2.14 -15.13
C THR A 98 -6.56 3.34 -15.78
N TRP A 99 -5.37 3.74 -15.32
CA TRP A 99 -4.60 4.85 -15.93
C TRP A 99 -3.71 4.44 -17.11
N ASP A 100 -3.58 3.15 -17.38
CA ASP A 100 -2.87 2.58 -18.54
C ASP A 100 -3.83 1.73 -19.38
N PHE A 101 -5.08 2.15 -19.46
CA PHE A 101 -6.16 1.46 -20.12
C PHE A 101 -6.56 2.19 -21.41
N GLN A 102 -6.71 1.44 -22.49
CA GLN A 102 -7.31 1.92 -23.73
C GLN A 102 -8.68 1.29 -23.91
N CYS A 103 -9.68 2.12 -24.17
CA CYS A 103 -11.05 1.65 -24.40
C CYS A 103 -11.12 0.56 -25.46
N GLY A 104 -11.76 -0.57 -25.11
CA GLY A 104 -11.87 -1.75 -25.97
C GLY A 104 -10.89 -2.88 -25.67
N ASP A 105 -9.95 -2.64 -24.76
CA ASP A 105 -9.05 -3.67 -24.23
C ASP A 105 -9.71 -4.49 -23.09
N LYS A 106 -8.90 -5.30 -22.42
CA LYS A 106 -9.36 -6.10 -21.27
C LYS A 106 -9.76 -5.22 -20.11
N ASP A 107 -10.71 -5.73 -19.32
CA ASP A 107 -11.21 -5.06 -18.12
C ASP A 107 -10.08 -4.68 -17.16
N PRO A 108 -9.85 -3.39 -16.90
CA PRO A 108 -8.78 -2.96 -16.01
C PRO A 108 -9.13 -3.19 -14.54
N ILE A 109 -8.10 -3.25 -13.70
CA ILE A 109 -8.26 -3.44 -12.25
C ILE A 109 -7.82 -2.21 -11.45
N GLU A 110 -8.38 -2.08 -10.24
CA GLU A 110 -7.95 -1.12 -9.22
C GLU A 110 -8.11 -1.66 -7.81
N TYR A 111 -7.44 -1.00 -6.88
CA TYR A 111 -7.56 -1.23 -5.43
C TYR A 111 -7.23 -2.66 -4.98
N PRO A 112 -6.09 -3.24 -5.42
CA PRO A 112 -5.73 -4.58 -4.99
C PRO A 112 -5.50 -4.62 -3.48
N SER A 113 -6.12 -5.59 -2.82
CA SER A 113 -6.02 -5.78 -1.37
C SER A 113 -5.86 -7.25 -1.05
N LEU A 114 -4.87 -7.57 -0.23
CA LEU A 114 -4.62 -8.94 0.21
C LEU A 114 -5.36 -9.21 1.52
N ILE A 115 -6.22 -10.22 1.53
CA ILE A 115 -7.02 -10.59 2.69
C ILE A 115 -6.91 -12.09 2.93
N ASP A 116 -6.51 -12.46 4.14
CA ASP A 116 -6.59 -13.83 4.63
C ASP A 116 -7.88 -13.99 5.47
N PRO A 117 -8.89 -14.72 4.98
CA PRO A 117 -10.14 -14.90 5.72
C PRO A 117 -9.99 -15.77 6.98
N THR A 118 -8.84 -16.41 7.18
CA THR A 118 -8.52 -17.18 8.39
C THR A 118 -7.79 -16.34 9.43
N SER A 119 -7.44 -15.10 9.10
CA SER A 119 -6.82 -14.16 10.05
C SER A 119 -7.74 -13.90 11.23
N THR A 120 -7.18 -13.95 12.43
CA THR A 120 -7.88 -13.59 13.67
C THR A 120 -7.86 -12.10 13.96
N SER A 121 -7.12 -11.32 13.17
CA SER A 121 -7.10 -9.88 13.27
C SER A 121 -8.41 -9.27 12.74
N ARG A 122 -8.98 -8.34 13.50
CA ARG A 122 -10.19 -7.60 13.08
C ARG A 122 -9.95 -6.69 11.88
N ASN A 123 -8.70 -6.30 11.64
CA ASN A 123 -8.31 -5.40 10.56
C ASN A 123 -7.83 -6.15 9.32
N PHE A 124 -7.80 -7.50 9.36
CA PHE A 124 -7.23 -8.35 8.30
C PHE A 124 -5.78 -7.94 7.92
N ASP A 125 -5.03 -7.45 8.91
CA ASP A 125 -3.66 -6.97 8.77
C ASP A 125 -2.60 -8.06 8.94
N THR A 126 -3.03 -9.34 9.01
CA THR A 126 -2.16 -10.50 9.06
C THR A 126 -2.52 -11.51 7.99
N VAL A 127 -1.52 -12.21 7.47
CA VAL A 127 -1.66 -13.23 6.43
C VAL A 127 -0.72 -14.40 6.69
N GLY A 128 -1.19 -15.62 6.40
CA GLY A 128 -0.38 -16.85 6.42
C GLY A 128 0.25 -17.16 5.06
N ASN A 129 0.26 -18.46 4.72
CA ASN A 129 0.76 -18.95 3.43
C ASN A 129 -0.26 -18.86 2.28
N THR A 130 -1.53 -18.57 2.59
CA THR A 130 -2.61 -18.46 1.63
C THR A 130 -3.44 -17.22 1.94
N ALA A 131 -3.92 -16.56 0.90
CA ALA A 131 -4.81 -15.42 1.00
C ALA A 131 -5.64 -15.30 -0.28
N TYR A 132 -6.48 -14.27 -0.33
CA TYR A 132 -7.11 -13.82 -1.56
C TYR A 132 -6.64 -12.43 -1.90
N LEU A 133 -6.31 -12.21 -3.17
CA LEU A 133 -6.19 -10.88 -3.74
C LEU A 133 -7.59 -10.42 -4.15
N TYR A 134 -8.11 -9.40 -3.49
CA TYR A 134 -9.32 -8.70 -3.87
C TYR A 134 -8.97 -7.48 -4.71
N PHE A 135 -9.76 -7.19 -5.72
CA PHE A 135 -9.61 -6.00 -6.53
C PHE A 135 -10.96 -5.61 -7.16
N THR A 136 -11.07 -4.37 -7.56
CA THR A 136 -12.18 -3.91 -8.40
C THR A 136 -11.82 -4.16 -9.85
N GLN A 137 -12.69 -4.82 -10.61
CA GLN A 137 -12.59 -5.01 -12.05
C GLN A 137 -13.64 -4.16 -12.75
N PHE A 138 -13.23 -3.36 -13.72
CA PHE A 138 -14.10 -2.49 -14.50
C PHE A 138 -14.46 -3.16 -15.82
N HIS A 139 -15.74 -3.11 -16.24
CA HIS A 139 -16.26 -3.79 -17.43
C HIS A 139 -16.42 -2.89 -18.63
N SER A 140 -16.24 -1.59 -18.46
CA SER A 140 -16.40 -0.61 -19.51
C SER A 140 -15.28 0.43 -19.51
N CYS A 141 -15.27 1.26 -20.55
CA CYS A 141 -14.44 2.44 -20.58
C CYS A 141 -14.60 3.30 -19.33
N LEU A 142 -13.54 3.99 -18.94
CA LEU A 142 -13.51 4.90 -17.78
C LEU A 142 -14.65 5.93 -17.73
N GLU A 143 -15.34 6.18 -18.84
CA GLU A 143 -16.53 7.04 -18.90
C GLU A 143 -17.73 6.46 -18.13
N ASP A 144 -17.79 5.11 -17.96
CA ASP A 144 -18.82 4.42 -17.17
C ASP A 144 -18.19 3.69 -15.97
N THR A 145 -17.66 4.46 -15.04
CA THR A 145 -16.92 3.96 -13.86
C THR A 145 -17.80 3.24 -12.84
N LEU A 146 -19.10 3.16 -13.05
CA LEU A 146 -20.03 2.47 -12.16
C LEU A 146 -20.21 0.98 -12.50
N ASP A 147 -19.88 0.57 -13.73
CA ASP A 147 -19.92 -0.83 -14.15
C ASP A 147 -18.64 -1.55 -13.72
N ARG A 148 -18.67 -2.08 -12.50
CA ARG A 148 -17.52 -2.72 -11.86
C ARG A 148 -17.93 -3.79 -10.87
N ASP A 149 -17.12 -4.82 -10.77
CA ASP A 149 -17.27 -5.91 -9.81
C ASP A 149 -16.14 -5.94 -8.78
N LEU A 150 -16.46 -6.43 -7.59
CA LEU A 150 -15.44 -6.86 -6.63
C LEU A 150 -15.07 -8.30 -6.93
N VAL A 151 -13.86 -8.52 -7.37
CA VAL A 151 -13.32 -9.83 -7.74
C VAL A 151 -12.28 -10.28 -6.71
N ARG A 152 -12.15 -11.60 -6.54
CA ARG A 152 -11.07 -12.19 -5.75
C ARG A 152 -10.42 -13.36 -6.47
N VAL A 153 -9.12 -13.52 -6.30
CA VAL A 153 -8.35 -14.67 -6.75
C VAL A 153 -7.54 -15.27 -5.61
N PRO A 154 -7.39 -16.60 -5.52
CA PRO A 154 -6.57 -17.21 -4.49
C PRO A 154 -5.09 -16.94 -4.77
N ILE A 155 -4.34 -16.61 -3.70
CA ILE A 155 -2.89 -16.38 -3.74
C ILE A 155 -2.21 -17.33 -2.77
N SER A 156 -1.12 -17.97 -3.23
CA SER A 156 -0.20 -18.72 -2.38
C SER A 156 1.07 -17.90 -2.16
N ILE A 157 1.46 -17.76 -0.90
CA ILE A 157 2.64 -17.02 -0.49
C ILE A 157 3.70 -18.06 -0.09
N THR A 158 4.72 -18.21 -0.91
CA THR A 158 5.84 -19.12 -0.68
C THR A 158 7.09 -18.33 -0.33
N LYS A 159 7.99 -18.95 0.46
CA LYS A 159 9.32 -18.39 0.75
C LYS A 159 10.18 -18.44 -0.49
#